data_5f443da44108505099bf095623f80d5f
#
_entry.id   5f443da44108505099bf095623f80d5f
#
_cell.length_a   1.000
_cell.length_b   1.000
_cell.length_c   1.000
_cell.angle_alpha   90.00
_cell.angle_beta   90.00
_cell.angle_gamma   90.00
#
_symmetry.space_group_name_H-M   'P 1'
#
loop_
_entity.id
_entity.type
_entity.pdbx_description
1 polymer ?
#
loop_
_entity_poly.entity_id
_entity_poly.type
_entity_poly.pdbx_seq_one_letter_code
_entity_poly.pdbx_strand_id
1 'polypeptide(L)'
;TEKYRGILGDAVDYVTVEHIDKDLKALGHKIDLWHTTDQLFIARRHAKGMINLLTVHDLNFLHEKKGIHRIKNLLKLKWFIKRSDCITVISEYVKQDLLKHVNIGKKPLRVIYNGIQDTTKEAQRQPDFVNVNDKFFFTIGQTRKKKNFHLLIPMMKYFPEYKLFICGKRRTSYYRELKEIKEHCHVDNVEMVGEITNEERNWMYAHSEAFLFPSRLEGFGLPVLEAMRYNCKVFSSQCTSLPEICKNHATYFDSFEPEKMAKTIKEGLAEWDKNGELALAAKEYSMSYNYDKYMKQYIELYKELLHSLN
;
A
#
# COMPACT_ATOMS: atom_id res chain seq x y z
N THR A 1 -9.11 -7.45 19.28
CA THR A 1 -8.63 -6.59 20.39
C THR A 1 -7.35 -7.11 21.02
N GLU A 2 -7.22 -8.40 21.36
CA GLU A 2 -6.01 -8.97 22.01
C GLU A 2 -4.72 -8.76 21.20
N LYS A 3 -4.78 -8.92 19.88
CA LYS A 3 -3.63 -8.67 18.99
C LYS A 3 -3.06 -7.25 19.13
N TYR A 4 -3.91 -6.26 19.34
CA TYR A 4 -3.48 -4.85 19.44
C TYR A 4 -3.04 -4.47 20.85
N ARG A 5 -3.57 -5.12 21.90
CA ARG A 5 -3.12 -4.90 23.29
C ARG A 5 -1.64 -5.20 23.46
N GLY A 6 -1.12 -6.22 22.79
CA GLY A 6 0.32 -6.52 22.76
C GLY A 6 1.19 -5.46 22.09
N ILE A 7 0.58 -4.57 21.26
CA ILE A 7 1.33 -3.55 20.51
C ILE A 7 1.30 -2.18 21.21
N LEU A 8 0.12 -1.76 21.71
CA LEU A 8 -0.08 -0.41 22.26
C LEU A 8 -0.09 -0.38 23.79
N GLY A 9 -0.07 -1.55 24.44
CA GLY A 9 -0.05 -1.68 25.90
C GLY A 9 -1.36 -1.19 26.56
N ASP A 10 -1.28 -0.91 27.86
CA ASP A 10 -2.41 -0.48 28.69
C ASP A 10 -2.63 1.03 28.71
N ALA A 11 -1.81 1.78 27.96
CA ALA A 11 -1.95 3.25 27.86
C ALA A 11 -3.15 3.69 27.01
N VAL A 12 -3.84 2.75 26.34
CA VAL A 12 -4.99 3.02 25.49
C VAL A 12 -6.14 2.08 25.81
N ASP A 13 -7.36 2.59 25.71
CA ASP A 13 -8.58 1.81 25.85
C ASP A 13 -8.97 1.17 24.51
N TYR A 14 -9.31 -0.10 24.54
CA TYR A 14 -9.70 -0.88 23.37
C TYR A 14 -11.20 -1.17 23.38
N VAL A 15 -11.88 -0.68 22.37
CA VAL A 15 -13.32 -0.92 22.18
C VAL A 15 -13.57 -1.70 20.91
N THR A 16 -14.62 -2.51 20.89
CA THR A 16 -15.02 -3.26 19.71
C THR A 16 -16.00 -2.45 18.85
N VAL A 17 -15.97 -2.68 17.54
CA VAL A 17 -16.87 -1.99 16.60
C VAL A 17 -18.33 -2.32 16.84
N GLU A 18 -18.61 -3.57 17.25
CA GLU A 18 -19.96 -4.08 17.51
C GLU A 18 -20.60 -3.43 18.74
N HIS A 19 -19.79 -3.03 19.72
CA HIS A 19 -20.27 -2.48 21.00
C HIS A 19 -19.76 -1.07 21.28
N ILE A 20 -19.29 -0.37 20.23
CA ILE A 20 -18.57 0.91 20.37
C ILE A 20 -19.31 1.94 21.25
N ASP A 21 -20.62 2.09 21.08
CA ASP A 21 -21.39 3.09 21.84
C ASP A 21 -21.55 2.67 23.32
N LYS A 22 -21.66 1.38 23.60
CA LYS A 22 -21.75 0.83 24.96
C LYS A 22 -20.40 0.94 25.65
N ASP A 23 -19.34 0.53 24.97
CA ASP A 23 -17.97 0.52 25.49
C ASP A 23 -17.49 1.96 25.79
N LEU A 24 -17.75 2.90 24.88
CA LEU A 24 -17.40 4.30 25.10
C LEU A 24 -18.19 4.96 26.23
N LYS A 25 -19.46 4.56 26.46
CA LYS A 25 -20.22 5.02 27.62
C LYS A 25 -19.64 4.46 28.91
N ALA A 26 -19.20 3.20 28.90
CA ALA A 26 -18.59 2.54 30.06
C ALA A 26 -17.27 3.18 30.46
N LEU A 27 -16.48 3.71 29.50
CA LEU A 27 -15.24 4.43 29.78
C LEU A 27 -15.44 5.78 30.48
N GLY A 28 -16.65 6.36 30.42
CA GLY A 28 -16.99 7.61 31.09
C GLY A 28 -16.26 8.85 30.58
N HIS A 29 -15.45 8.71 29.52
CA HIS A 29 -14.65 9.81 28.97
C HIS A 29 -15.42 10.60 27.92
N LYS A 30 -15.22 11.92 27.91
CA LYS A 30 -15.63 12.79 26.81
C LYS A 30 -14.64 12.60 25.67
N ILE A 31 -15.16 12.45 24.46
CA ILE A 31 -14.35 12.37 23.23
C ILE A 31 -14.37 13.73 22.58
N ASP A 32 -13.23 14.38 22.47
CA ASP A 32 -13.08 15.67 21.84
C ASP A 32 -12.75 15.57 20.35
N LEU A 33 -12.05 14.51 19.93
CA LEU A 33 -11.69 14.23 18.54
C LEU A 33 -11.93 12.76 18.20
N TRP A 34 -12.59 12.53 17.06
CA TRP A 34 -12.80 11.21 16.46
C TRP A 34 -12.08 11.14 15.13
N HIS A 35 -11.11 10.23 15.01
CA HIS A 35 -10.41 9.99 13.75
C HIS A 35 -10.91 8.71 13.07
N THR A 36 -11.61 8.86 11.95
CA THR A 36 -11.97 7.76 11.05
C THR A 36 -10.81 7.50 10.10
N THR A 37 -10.05 6.45 10.35
CA THR A 37 -8.81 6.13 9.64
C THR A 37 -8.97 5.50 8.27
N ASP A 38 -10.22 5.16 7.85
CA ASP A 38 -10.54 4.63 6.53
C ASP A 38 -11.91 5.13 6.07
N GLN A 39 -11.98 5.64 4.85
CA GLN A 39 -13.19 6.22 4.27
C GLN A 39 -14.37 5.24 4.07
N LEU A 40 -14.12 3.95 4.14
CA LEU A 40 -15.15 2.91 4.01
C LEU A 40 -15.45 2.21 5.34
N PHE A 41 -14.80 2.61 6.41
CA PHE A 41 -14.98 2.01 7.74
C PHE A 41 -16.42 2.15 8.25
N ILE A 42 -16.91 1.12 8.94
CA ILE A 42 -18.32 1.02 9.33
C ILE A 42 -18.61 1.79 10.63
N ALA A 43 -17.67 1.82 11.56
CA ALA A 43 -17.85 2.51 12.83
C ALA A 43 -17.90 4.03 12.61
N ARG A 44 -19.06 4.59 12.94
CA ARG A 44 -19.36 5.99 12.66
C ARG A 44 -19.78 6.64 13.97
N ARG A 45 -19.01 7.60 14.42
CA ARG A 45 -19.47 8.42 15.52
C ARG A 45 -19.45 9.89 15.07
N HIS A 46 -20.57 10.54 15.29
CA HIS A 46 -20.74 11.97 15.13
C HIS A 46 -21.53 12.46 16.36
N ALA A 47 -20.81 12.90 17.37
CA ALA A 47 -21.39 13.58 18.49
C ALA A 47 -21.32 15.09 18.30
N LYS A 48 -22.31 15.81 18.80
CA LYS A 48 -22.30 17.26 18.82
C LYS A 48 -21.15 17.74 19.73
N GLY A 49 -20.33 18.68 19.26
CA GLY A 49 -19.18 19.21 20.00
C GLY A 49 -17.91 18.35 19.94
N MET A 50 -17.84 17.41 19.00
CA MET A 50 -16.67 16.58 18.74
C MET A 50 -16.11 16.88 17.35
N ILE A 51 -14.80 16.99 17.22
CA ILE A 51 -14.11 17.13 15.94
C ILE A 51 -14.05 15.79 15.24
N ASN A 52 -14.41 15.77 13.97
CA ASN A 52 -14.38 14.58 13.13
C ASN A 52 -13.29 14.71 12.06
N LEU A 53 -12.22 13.94 12.20
CA LEU A 53 -11.15 13.80 11.22
C LEU A 53 -11.39 12.54 10.36
N LEU A 54 -11.22 12.67 9.05
CA LEU A 54 -11.35 11.56 8.10
C LEU A 54 -10.06 11.39 7.32
N THR A 55 -9.50 10.17 7.31
CA THR A 55 -8.44 9.80 6.36
C THR A 55 -9.03 9.10 5.14
N VAL A 56 -8.66 9.57 3.94
CA VAL A 56 -8.99 8.96 2.66
C VAL A 56 -7.74 8.32 2.07
N HIS A 57 -7.76 6.99 1.92
CA HIS A 57 -6.63 6.22 1.42
C HIS A 57 -6.59 6.15 -0.11
N ASP A 58 -7.72 5.99 -0.76
CA ASP A 58 -7.84 5.96 -2.21
C ASP A 58 -9.30 6.11 -2.66
N LEU A 59 -9.48 6.30 -3.95
CA LEU A 59 -10.78 6.23 -4.62
C LEU A 59 -10.81 5.05 -5.62
N ASN A 60 -10.03 4.01 -5.40
CA ASN A 60 -9.90 2.86 -6.30
C ASN A 60 -11.25 2.20 -6.63
N PHE A 61 -12.23 2.28 -5.72
CA PHE A 61 -13.58 1.80 -5.97
C PHE A 61 -14.25 2.47 -7.18
N LEU A 62 -13.84 3.69 -7.56
CA LEU A 62 -14.35 4.37 -8.76
C LEU A 62 -13.92 3.66 -10.06
N HIS A 63 -12.78 2.97 -10.02
CA HIS A 63 -12.20 2.26 -11.14
C HIS A 63 -12.47 0.75 -11.12
N GLU A 64 -12.53 0.16 -9.92
CA GLU A 64 -12.74 -1.28 -9.73
C GLU A 64 -14.24 -1.68 -9.77
N LYS A 65 -15.13 -0.81 -9.28
CA LYS A 65 -16.57 -1.11 -9.20
C LYS A 65 -17.36 -0.46 -10.32
N LYS A 66 -18.45 -1.12 -10.73
CA LYS A 66 -19.37 -0.63 -11.77
C LYS A 66 -20.79 -0.44 -11.20
N GLY A 67 -21.62 0.32 -11.93
CA GLY A 67 -23.04 0.47 -11.64
C GLY A 67 -23.33 0.98 -10.21
N ILE A 68 -24.34 0.39 -9.60
CA ILE A 68 -24.87 0.83 -8.30
C ILE A 68 -23.83 0.78 -7.15
N HIS A 69 -22.91 -0.17 -7.19
CA HIS A 69 -21.88 -0.30 -6.15
C HIS A 69 -20.87 0.87 -6.17
N ARG A 70 -20.53 1.37 -7.35
CA ARG A 70 -19.70 2.59 -7.51
C ARG A 70 -20.41 3.80 -6.94
N ILE A 71 -21.69 3.99 -7.31
CA ILE A 71 -22.52 5.11 -6.84
C ILE A 71 -22.68 5.06 -5.33
N LYS A 72 -23.01 3.89 -4.76
CA LYS A 72 -23.18 3.70 -3.31
C LYS A 72 -21.92 4.08 -2.53
N ASN A 73 -20.74 3.66 -3.00
CA ASN A 73 -19.48 4.01 -2.33
C ASN A 73 -19.15 5.50 -2.44
N LEU A 74 -19.44 6.12 -3.59
CA LEU A 74 -19.24 7.56 -3.77
C LEU A 74 -20.17 8.37 -2.86
N LEU A 75 -21.44 7.98 -2.76
CA LEU A 75 -22.40 8.62 -1.85
C LEU A 75 -21.98 8.44 -0.39
N LYS A 76 -21.48 7.25 -0.04
CA LYS A 76 -20.94 6.99 1.29
C LYS A 76 -19.74 7.90 1.60
N LEU A 77 -18.79 8.03 0.68
CA LEU A 77 -17.65 8.93 0.82
C LEU A 77 -18.09 10.39 0.97
N LYS A 78 -19.01 10.87 0.11
CA LYS A 78 -19.57 12.23 0.20
C LYS A 78 -20.25 12.48 1.55
N TRP A 79 -20.95 11.47 2.07
CA TRP A 79 -21.60 11.55 3.37
C TRP A 79 -20.59 11.67 4.53
N PHE A 80 -19.49 10.91 4.49
CA PHE A 80 -18.40 11.04 5.48
C PHE A 80 -17.72 12.41 5.39
N ILE A 81 -17.37 12.85 4.19
CA ILE A 81 -16.75 14.15 3.96
C ILE A 81 -17.65 15.28 4.46
N LYS A 82 -18.96 15.23 4.20
CA LYS A 82 -19.90 16.24 4.70
C LYS A 82 -19.86 16.39 6.21
N ARG A 83 -19.62 15.29 6.93
CA ARG A 83 -19.61 15.24 8.40
C ARG A 83 -18.24 15.39 9.04
N SER A 84 -17.19 15.41 8.26
CA SER A 84 -15.85 15.64 8.77
C SER A 84 -15.57 17.14 8.88
N ASP A 85 -14.82 17.54 9.90
CA ASP A 85 -14.35 18.91 10.09
C ASP A 85 -13.00 19.10 9.40
N CYS A 86 -12.19 18.05 9.32
CA CYS A 86 -10.91 18.02 8.62
C CYS A 86 -10.76 16.69 7.86
N ILE A 87 -10.01 16.72 6.75
CA ILE A 87 -9.74 15.57 5.91
C ILE A 87 -8.23 15.41 5.75
N THR A 88 -7.74 14.18 5.89
CA THR A 88 -6.38 13.82 5.48
C THR A 88 -6.41 12.86 4.30
N VAL A 89 -5.39 12.92 3.47
CA VAL A 89 -5.13 12.00 2.36
C VAL A 89 -3.69 11.54 2.42
N ILE A 90 -3.42 10.37 1.85
CA ILE A 90 -2.12 9.71 2.01
C ILE A 90 -1.11 10.02 0.91
N SER A 91 -1.51 10.79 -0.12
CA SER A 91 -0.63 11.26 -1.21
C SER A 91 -1.25 12.48 -1.90
N GLU A 92 -0.44 13.24 -2.63
CA GLU A 92 -0.94 14.33 -3.48
C GLU A 92 -1.82 13.79 -4.62
N TYR A 93 -1.48 12.60 -5.15
CA TYR A 93 -2.33 11.91 -6.11
C TYR A 93 -3.75 11.70 -5.55
N VAL A 94 -3.87 11.13 -4.33
CA VAL A 94 -5.20 10.92 -3.71
C VAL A 94 -5.91 12.24 -3.44
N LYS A 95 -5.19 13.30 -3.10
CA LYS A 95 -5.76 14.65 -2.95
C LYS A 95 -6.38 15.13 -4.25
N GLN A 96 -5.65 15.05 -5.35
CA GLN A 96 -6.14 15.47 -6.67
C GLN A 96 -7.34 14.62 -7.11
N ASP A 97 -7.25 13.31 -6.93
CA ASP A 97 -8.34 12.39 -7.27
C ASP A 97 -9.60 12.65 -6.43
N LEU A 98 -9.44 12.93 -5.13
CA LEU A 98 -10.54 13.33 -4.25
C LEU A 98 -11.22 14.62 -4.71
N LEU A 99 -10.45 15.67 -4.95
CA LEU A 99 -10.95 16.98 -5.36
C LEU A 99 -11.66 16.93 -6.73
N LYS A 100 -11.19 16.06 -7.63
CA LYS A 100 -11.83 15.83 -8.93
C LYS A 100 -13.24 15.23 -8.82
N HIS A 101 -13.47 14.39 -7.80
CA HIS A 101 -14.71 13.61 -7.70
C HIS A 101 -15.67 14.09 -6.61
N VAL A 102 -15.18 14.86 -5.62
CA VAL A 102 -15.95 15.27 -4.46
C VAL A 102 -15.68 16.73 -4.11
N ASN A 103 -16.75 17.49 -4.02
CA ASN A 103 -16.67 18.85 -3.46
C ASN A 103 -16.56 18.75 -1.93
N ILE A 104 -15.43 19.18 -1.38
CA ILE A 104 -15.15 19.20 0.06
C ILE A 104 -15.52 20.53 0.73
N GLY A 105 -15.94 21.54 -0.03
CA GLY A 105 -16.22 22.91 0.46
C GLY A 105 -14.94 23.60 0.94
N LYS A 106 -15.05 24.31 2.07
CA LYS A 106 -13.93 25.03 2.71
C LYS A 106 -13.19 24.20 3.78
N LYS A 107 -13.42 22.88 3.82
CA LYS A 107 -12.82 22.02 4.84
C LYS A 107 -11.29 21.94 4.67
N PRO A 108 -10.53 22.01 5.78
CA PRO A 108 -9.10 21.74 5.74
C PRO A 108 -8.82 20.36 5.14
N LEU A 109 -7.88 20.32 4.19
CA LEU A 109 -7.38 19.11 3.56
C LEU A 109 -5.86 19.06 3.71
N ARG A 110 -5.34 18.03 4.36
CA ARG A 110 -3.91 17.83 4.60
C ARG A 110 -3.43 16.55 3.93
N VAL A 111 -2.25 16.61 3.32
CA VAL A 111 -1.55 15.40 2.85
C VAL A 111 -0.62 14.95 3.96
N ILE A 112 -0.81 13.73 4.44
CA ILE A 112 0.07 13.07 5.41
C ILE A 112 0.46 11.73 4.80
N TYR A 113 1.70 11.65 4.31
CA TYR A 113 2.24 10.43 3.72
C TYR A 113 2.32 9.32 4.76
N ASN A 114 2.01 8.09 4.35
CA ASN A 114 2.11 6.93 5.23
C ASN A 114 3.54 6.73 5.73
N GLY A 115 3.67 6.43 7.00
CA GLY A 115 4.91 5.94 7.59
C GLY A 115 5.07 4.45 7.36
N ILE A 116 6.31 3.99 7.28
CA ILE A 116 6.67 2.59 7.15
C ILE A 116 7.56 2.22 8.34
N GLN A 117 7.27 1.08 8.94
CA GLN A 117 8.12 0.50 9.97
C GLN A 117 9.45 0.06 9.35
N ASP A 118 10.56 0.32 10.03
CA ASP A 118 11.85 -0.23 9.63
C ASP A 118 11.95 -1.68 10.11
N THR A 119 11.78 -2.59 9.17
CA THR A 119 11.84 -4.04 9.40
C THR A 119 13.20 -4.65 9.00
N THR A 120 14.19 -3.83 8.63
CA THR A 120 15.50 -4.33 8.17
C THR A 120 16.30 -5.03 9.24
N LYS A 121 15.99 -4.76 10.52
CA LYS A 121 16.60 -5.40 11.69
C LYS A 121 15.78 -6.57 12.26
N GLU A 122 14.58 -6.78 11.70
CA GLU A 122 13.72 -7.89 12.11
C GLU A 122 14.22 -9.23 11.53
N ALA A 123 13.72 -10.33 12.08
CA ALA A 123 14.06 -11.66 11.62
C ALA A 123 13.75 -11.84 10.13
N GLN A 124 14.64 -12.56 9.45
CA GLN A 124 14.48 -12.99 8.08
C GLN A 124 14.52 -14.51 8.04
N ARG A 125 13.63 -15.13 7.28
CA ARG A 125 13.57 -16.57 7.08
C ARG A 125 13.42 -16.87 5.59
N GLN A 126 14.36 -17.66 5.06
CA GLN A 126 14.21 -18.16 3.68
C GLN A 126 12.95 -19.00 3.57
N PRO A 127 12.07 -18.71 2.60
CA PRO A 127 10.91 -19.56 2.35
C PRO A 127 11.31 -20.92 1.78
N ASP A 128 10.59 -21.99 2.17
CA ASP A 128 10.85 -23.35 1.72
C ASP A 128 10.69 -23.56 0.20
N PHE A 129 9.96 -22.66 -0.46
CA PHE A 129 9.74 -22.70 -1.92
C PHE A 129 10.88 -22.05 -2.73
N VAL A 130 11.87 -21.43 -2.10
CA VAL A 130 13.00 -20.80 -2.79
C VAL A 130 14.26 -21.65 -2.57
N ASN A 131 14.90 -22.09 -3.67
CA ASN A 131 16.20 -22.76 -3.57
C ASN A 131 17.33 -21.73 -3.43
N VAL A 132 18.41 -22.10 -2.72
CA VAL A 132 19.54 -21.20 -2.42
C VAL A 132 20.19 -20.59 -3.66
N ASN A 133 20.18 -21.32 -4.78
CA ASN A 133 20.80 -20.91 -6.04
C ASN A 133 19.82 -20.25 -7.03
N ASP A 134 18.55 -20.06 -6.65
CA ASP A 134 17.56 -19.44 -7.53
C ASP A 134 17.88 -17.95 -7.67
N LYS A 135 18.06 -17.50 -8.91
CA LYS A 135 17.90 -16.08 -9.25
C LYS A 135 16.43 -15.79 -9.43
N PHE A 136 15.89 -14.78 -8.75
CA PHE A 136 14.46 -14.56 -8.83
C PHE A 136 14.03 -13.10 -8.75
N PHE A 137 12.92 -12.84 -9.41
CA PHE A 137 12.10 -11.65 -9.24
C PHE A 137 10.99 -11.92 -8.23
N PHE A 138 10.54 -10.88 -7.57
CA PHE A 138 9.54 -10.96 -6.53
C PHE A 138 8.45 -9.91 -6.71
N THR A 139 7.21 -10.27 -6.45
CA THR A 139 6.09 -9.34 -6.31
C THR A 139 5.14 -9.80 -5.22
N ILE A 140 4.53 -8.85 -4.50
CA ILE A 140 3.59 -9.15 -3.41
C ILE A 140 2.41 -8.17 -3.41
N GLY A 141 1.25 -8.68 -3.01
CA GLY A 141 0.08 -7.85 -2.77
C GLY A 141 -1.23 -8.62 -2.78
N GLN A 142 -2.32 -7.90 -2.57
CA GLN A 142 -3.64 -8.49 -2.76
C GLN A 142 -3.80 -8.95 -4.19
N THR A 143 -4.18 -10.21 -4.39
CA THR A 143 -4.38 -10.80 -5.72
C THR A 143 -5.66 -10.25 -6.35
N ARG A 144 -5.52 -9.08 -6.98
CA ARG A 144 -6.59 -8.31 -7.66
C ARG A 144 -6.11 -7.82 -9.02
N LYS A 145 -7.03 -7.65 -9.98
CA LYS A 145 -6.71 -7.21 -11.36
C LYS A 145 -5.91 -5.91 -11.42
N LYS A 146 -6.15 -4.97 -10.51
CA LYS A 146 -5.41 -3.70 -10.44
C LYS A 146 -3.90 -3.87 -10.21
N LYS A 147 -3.46 -5.00 -9.66
CA LYS A 147 -2.03 -5.29 -9.43
C LYS A 147 -1.30 -5.74 -10.69
N ASN A 148 -2.01 -6.05 -11.78
CA ASN A 148 -1.45 -6.42 -13.08
C ASN A 148 -0.44 -7.59 -13.08
N PHE A 149 -0.49 -8.48 -12.09
CA PHE A 149 0.44 -9.63 -12.03
C PHE A 149 0.39 -10.51 -13.28
N HIS A 150 -0.74 -10.53 -13.99
CA HIS A 150 -0.90 -11.27 -15.25
C HIS A 150 0.06 -10.82 -16.36
N LEU A 151 0.57 -9.58 -16.29
CA LEU A 151 1.52 -9.06 -17.29
C LEU A 151 2.93 -9.61 -17.05
N LEU A 152 3.26 -9.94 -15.81
CA LEU A 152 4.57 -10.48 -15.45
C LEU A 152 4.74 -11.93 -15.96
N ILE A 153 3.65 -12.69 -16.08
CA ILE A 153 3.71 -14.09 -16.46
C ILE A 153 4.28 -14.28 -17.88
N PRO A 154 3.70 -13.71 -18.96
CA PRO A 154 4.25 -13.85 -20.29
C PRO A 154 5.62 -13.18 -20.46
N MET A 155 5.93 -12.16 -19.66
CA MET A 155 7.24 -11.50 -19.64
C MET A 155 8.36 -12.46 -19.24
N MET A 156 8.09 -13.46 -18.38
CA MET A 156 9.09 -14.41 -17.91
C MET A 156 9.66 -15.33 -18.99
N LYS A 157 9.05 -15.38 -20.19
CA LYS A 157 9.66 -16.03 -21.38
C LYS A 157 11.02 -15.44 -21.77
N TYR A 158 11.24 -14.18 -21.43
CA TYR A 158 12.47 -13.44 -21.74
C TYR A 158 13.55 -13.58 -20.65
N PHE A 159 13.25 -14.32 -19.58
CA PHE A 159 14.12 -14.55 -18.41
C PHE A 159 14.17 -16.04 -18.01
N PRO A 160 14.65 -16.94 -18.88
CA PRO A 160 14.63 -18.38 -18.60
C PRO A 160 15.49 -18.77 -17.39
N GLU A 161 16.50 -17.95 -17.04
CA GLU A 161 17.41 -18.16 -15.93
C GLU A 161 16.89 -17.63 -14.58
N TYR A 162 15.77 -16.89 -14.59
CA TYR A 162 15.14 -16.34 -13.39
C TYR A 162 13.83 -17.04 -13.08
N LYS A 163 13.49 -17.13 -11.80
CA LYS A 163 12.13 -17.43 -11.34
C LYS A 163 11.38 -16.15 -11.01
N LEU A 164 10.06 -16.20 -11.09
CA LEU A 164 9.18 -15.15 -10.59
C LEU A 164 8.29 -15.74 -9.49
N PHE A 165 8.39 -15.17 -8.28
CA PHE A 165 7.49 -15.48 -7.19
C PHE A 165 6.40 -14.41 -7.04
N ILE A 166 5.14 -14.83 -7.18
CA ILE A 166 3.96 -13.97 -6.98
C ILE A 166 3.32 -14.34 -5.65
N CYS A 167 3.44 -13.44 -4.66
CA CYS A 167 2.90 -13.64 -3.31
C CYS A 167 1.58 -12.91 -3.12
N GLY A 168 0.59 -13.60 -2.52
CA GLY A 168 -0.72 -13.02 -2.22
C GLY A 168 -1.80 -14.08 -2.06
N LYS A 169 -3.03 -13.65 -1.72
CA LYS A 169 -4.14 -14.57 -1.42
C LYS A 169 -4.47 -15.50 -2.56
N ARG A 170 -4.49 -16.82 -2.29
CA ARG A 170 -4.81 -17.86 -3.28
C ARG A 170 -6.31 -17.94 -3.64
N ARG A 171 -7.22 -17.53 -2.75
CA ARG A 171 -8.67 -17.74 -2.89
C ARG A 171 -9.39 -16.55 -3.55
N THR A 172 -8.88 -16.08 -4.72
CA THR A 172 -9.53 -15.01 -5.49
C THR A 172 -9.81 -15.50 -6.93
N SER A 173 -10.78 -14.87 -7.59
CA SER A 173 -11.03 -15.14 -9.02
C SER A 173 -9.81 -14.79 -9.87
N TYR A 174 -9.14 -13.73 -9.55
CA TYR A 174 -7.95 -13.28 -10.25
C TYR A 174 -6.76 -14.26 -10.07
N TYR A 175 -6.63 -14.92 -8.92
CA TYR A 175 -5.62 -15.97 -8.74
C TYR A 175 -5.85 -17.16 -9.68
N ARG A 176 -7.10 -17.54 -9.93
CA ARG A 176 -7.44 -18.58 -10.92
C ARG A 176 -7.08 -18.15 -12.34
N GLU A 177 -7.42 -16.91 -12.69
CA GLU A 177 -7.06 -16.30 -13.97
C GLU A 177 -5.52 -16.29 -14.19
N LEU A 178 -4.73 -16.01 -13.16
CA LEU A 178 -3.27 -16.06 -13.25
C LEU A 178 -2.75 -17.48 -13.56
N LYS A 179 -3.36 -18.52 -12.99
CA LYS A 179 -3.01 -19.93 -13.30
C LYS A 179 -3.31 -20.26 -14.76
N GLU A 180 -4.49 -19.92 -15.24
CA GLU A 180 -4.89 -20.12 -16.62
C GLU A 180 -3.93 -19.42 -17.60
N ILE A 181 -3.52 -18.18 -17.28
CA ILE A 181 -2.54 -17.45 -18.09
C ILE A 181 -1.17 -18.15 -18.06
N LYS A 182 -0.71 -18.64 -16.90
CA LYS A 182 0.56 -19.38 -16.80
C LYS A 182 0.53 -20.62 -17.70
N GLU A 183 -0.52 -21.42 -17.61
CA GLU A 183 -0.71 -22.61 -18.44
C GLU A 183 -0.74 -22.27 -19.93
N HIS A 184 -1.52 -21.25 -20.32
CA HIS A 184 -1.62 -20.80 -21.71
C HIS A 184 -0.28 -20.26 -22.26
N CYS A 185 0.49 -19.57 -21.42
CA CYS A 185 1.78 -19.03 -21.81
C CYS A 185 2.89 -20.09 -21.88
N HIS A 186 2.68 -21.30 -21.33
CA HIS A 186 3.71 -22.35 -21.22
C HIS A 186 4.99 -21.85 -20.56
N VAL A 187 4.86 -21.17 -19.40
CA VAL A 187 6.00 -20.67 -18.60
C VAL A 187 6.11 -21.48 -17.31
N ASP A 188 7.25 -22.13 -17.09
CA ASP A 188 7.47 -22.97 -15.92
C ASP A 188 8.15 -22.20 -14.77
N ASN A 189 8.82 -21.11 -15.08
CA ASN A 189 9.61 -20.29 -14.15
C ASN A 189 8.79 -19.23 -13.40
N VAL A 190 7.46 -19.40 -13.28
CA VAL A 190 6.57 -18.55 -12.47
C VAL A 190 5.91 -19.38 -11.38
N GLU A 191 6.03 -18.95 -10.14
CA GLU A 191 5.40 -19.59 -8.99
C GLU A 191 4.46 -18.65 -8.25
N MET A 192 3.22 -19.11 -8.02
CA MET A 192 2.23 -18.39 -7.23
C MET A 192 2.14 -19.04 -5.84
N VAL A 193 2.90 -18.49 -4.90
CA VAL A 193 3.18 -19.15 -3.62
C VAL A 193 2.13 -18.92 -2.53
N GLY A 194 1.26 -17.93 -2.68
CA GLY A 194 0.24 -17.60 -1.68
C GLY A 194 0.71 -16.52 -0.70
N GLU A 195 0.09 -16.50 0.48
CA GLU A 195 0.49 -15.58 1.56
C GLU A 195 1.76 -16.12 2.23
N ILE A 196 2.67 -15.22 2.56
CA ILE A 196 3.95 -15.49 3.23
C ILE A 196 4.00 -14.75 4.56
N THR A 197 4.86 -15.19 5.48
CA THR A 197 5.07 -14.52 6.78
C THR A 197 5.85 -13.21 6.62
N ASN A 198 5.91 -12.40 7.67
CA ASN A 198 6.70 -11.17 7.63
C ASN A 198 8.19 -11.47 7.48
N GLU A 199 8.70 -12.48 8.16
CA GLU A 199 10.10 -12.91 8.09
C GLU A 199 10.47 -13.41 6.69
N GLU A 200 9.56 -14.15 6.04
CA GLU A 200 9.74 -14.59 4.65
C GLU A 200 9.67 -13.39 3.68
N ARG A 201 8.74 -12.46 3.88
CA ARG A 201 8.67 -11.24 3.07
C ARG A 201 9.93 -10.41 3.19
N ASN A 202 10.46 -10.23 4.40
CA ASN A 202 11.69 -9.50 4.65
C ASN A 202 12.87 -10.17 3.93
N TRP A 203 12.94 -11.50 3.99
CA TRP A 203 13.96 -12.27 3.28
C TRP A 203 13.82 -12.12 1.75
N MET A 204 12.60 -12.21 1.22
CA MET A 204 12.35 -12.06 -0.22
C MET A 204 12.79 -10.69 -0.73
N TYR A 205 12.52 -9.60 -0.01
CA TYR A 205 13.02 -8.28 -0.38
C TYR A 205 14.55 -8.21 -0.36
N ALA A 206 15.19 -8.82 0.63
CA ALA A 206 16.64 -8.77 0.80
C ALA A 206 17.43 -9.59 -0.24
N HIS A 207 16.82 -10.64 -0.81
CA HIS A 207 17.50 -11.61 -1.66
C HIS A 207 16.99 -11.67 -3.10
N SER A 208 15.90 -10.98 -3.43
CA SER A 208 15.43 -10.92 -4.81
C SER A 208 16.34 -10.05 -5.67
N GLU A 209 16.53 -10.44 -6.93
CA GLU A 209 17.24 -9.64 -7.93
C GLU A 209 16.52 -8.29 -8.17
N ALA A 210 15.19 -8.33 -8.20
CA ALA A 210 14.36 -7.13 -8.28
C ALA A 210 12.95 -7.37 -7.75
N PHE A 211 12.33 -6.30 -7.26
CA PHE A 211 10.92 -6.22 -6.94
C PHE A 211 10.14 -5.63 -8.11
N LEU A 212 9.15 -6.38 -8.62
CA LEU A 212 8.35 -5.99 -9.78
C LEU A 212 6.95 -5.55 -9.35
N PHE A 213 6.59 -4.30 -9.63
CA PHE A 213 5.32 -3.72 -9.18
C PHE A 213 4.54 -3.02 -10.31
N PRO A 214 3.90 -3.77 -11.23
CA PRO A 214 3.18 -3.23 -12.38
C PRO A 214 1.76 -2.72 -12.04
N SER A 215 1.51 -2.36 -10.79
CA SER A 215 0.18 -1.98 -10.31
C SER A 215 -0.39 -0.77 -11.05
N ARG A 216 -1.69 -0.80 -11.40
CA ARG A 216 -2.38 0.31 -12.08
C ARG A 216 -3.07 1.27 -11.13
N LEU A 217 -3.43 0.83 -9.94
CA LEU A 217 -4.23 1.61 -9.00
C LEU A 217 -3.67 1.47 -7.58
N GLU A 218 -2.98 2.50 -7.13
CA GLU A 218 -2.46 2.63 -5.77
C GLU A 218 -2.82 3.98 -5.17
N GLY A 219 -3.13 3.99 -3.89
CA GLY A 219 -3.26 5.23 -3.13
C GLY A 219 -1.91 5.72 -2.62
N PHE A 220 -0.93 4.79 -2.45
CA PHE A 220 0.42 5.09 -1.96
C PHE A 220 1.49 4.23 -2.61
N GLY A 221 1.56 2.94 -2.28
CA GLY A 221 2.59 2.03 -2.79
C GLY A 221 3.57 1.59 -1.70
N LEU A 222 3.09 1.21 -0.51
CA LEU A 222 3.95 0.73 0.58
C LEU A 222 4.97 -0.34 0.14
N PRO A 223 4.61 -1.36 -0.67
CA PRO A 223 5.54 -2.41 -1.04
C PRO A 223 6.79 -1.94 -1.79
N VAL A 224 6.70 -0.87 -2.58
CA VAL A 224 7.87 -0.34 -3.30
C VAL A 224 8.88 0.30 -2.35
N LEU A 225 8.40 1.02 -1.35
CA LEU A 225 9.25 1.61 -0.32
C LEU A 225 9.79 0.54 0.64
N GLU A 226 9.01 -0.51 0.94
CA GLU A 226 9.49 -1.67 1.70
C GLU A 226 10.66 -2.35 0.97
N ALA A 227 10.52 -2.61 -0.34
CA ALA A 227 11.59 -3.18 -1.15
C ALA A 227 12.87 -2.32 -1.16
N MET A 228 12.74 -1.00 -1.34
CA MET A 228 13.86 -0.07 -1.31
C MET A 228 14.66 -0.13 0.00
N ARG A 229 13.99 -0.36 1.16
CA ARG A 229 14.67 -0.49 2.46
C ARG A 229 15.66 -1.65 2.52
N TYR A 230 15.43 -2.67 1.73
CA TYR A 230 16.29 -3.84 1.62
C TYR A 230 17.33 -3.74 0.49
N ASN A 231 17.58 -2.56 -0.04
CA ASN A 231 18.40 -2.32 -1.24
C ASN A 231 17.90 -3.10 -2.48
N CYS A 232 16.65 -3.52 -2.49
CA CYS A 232 16.06 -4.23 -3.62
C CYS A 232 15.83 -3.27 -4.79
N LYS A 233 16.25 -3.65 -5.98
CA LYS A 233 16.00 -2.93 -7.23
C LYS A 233 14.51 -2.92 -7.53
N VAL A 234 13.89 -1.76 -7.71
CA VAL A 234 12.45 -1.62 -7.90
C VAL A 234 12.10 -1.28 -9.34
N PHE A 235 11.25 -2.10 -9.94
CA PHE A 235 10.62 -1.84 -11.24
C PHE A 235 9.13 -1.59 -11.03
N SER A 236 8.66 -0.39 -11.34
CA SER A 236 7.31 0.07 -11.03
C SER A 236 6.56 0.56 -12.26
N SER A 237 5.24 0.56 -12.22
CA SER A 237 4.44 1.30 -13.19
C SER A 237 4.51 2.80 -12.92
N GLN A 238 4.18 3.60 -13.94
CA GLN A 238 4.03 5.06 -13.82
C GLN A 238 2.58 5.46 -13.46
N CYS A 239 1.82 4.57 -12.82
CA CYS A 239 0.40 4.79 -12.55
C CYS A 239 0.16 5.39 -11.18
N THR A 240 -0.82 6.29 -11.11
CA THR A 240 -1.40 6.83 -9.87
C THR A 240 -0.38 7.49 -8.94
N SER A 241 -0.27 7.07 -7.69
CA SER A 241 0.68 7.62 -6.71
C SER A 241 2.13 7.13 -6.88
N LEU A 242 2.38 6.09 -7.69
CA LEU A 242 3.70 5.46 -7.75
C LEU A 242 4.82 6.40 -8.21
N PRO A 243 4.66 7.26 -9.24
CA PRO A 243 5.68 8.23 -9.61
C PRO A 243 5.96 9.26 -8.52
N GLU A 244 4.93 9.67 -7.76
CA GLU A 244 5.06 10.57 -6.62
C GLU A 244 5.88 9.93 -5.49
N ILE A 245 5.62 8.65 -5.22
CA ILE A 245 6.22 7.93 -4.10
C ILE A 245 7.61 7.39 -4.42
N CYS A 246 7.83 6.86 -5.61
CA CYS A 246 9.13 6.30 -5.97
C CYS A 246 10.11 7.35 -6.51
N LYS A 247 9.62 8.45 -7.08
CA LYS A 247 10.42 9.48 -7.76
C LYS A 247 11.43 8.85 -8.72
N ASN A 248 12.72 9.19 -8.59
CA ASN A 248 13.83 8.66 -9.37
C ASN A 248 14.52 7.43 -8.74
N HIS A 249 13.89 6.82 -7.73
CA HIS A 249 14.44 5.67 -7.00
C HIS A 249 13.83 4.33 -7.44
N ALA A 250 13.15 4.31 -8.59
CA ALA A 250 12.66 3.12 -9.25
C ALA A 250 12.83 3.25 -10.77
N THR A 251 13.00 2.12 -11.43
CA THR A 251 12.91 2.04 -12.90
C THR A 251 11.46 1.85 -13.30
N TYR A 252 10.97 2.63 -14.26
CA TYR A 252 9.56 2.62 -14.63
C TYR A 252 9.32 1.87 -15.94
N PHE A 253 8.23 1.10 -15.95
CA PHE A 253 7.73 0.51 -17.18
C PHE A 253 7.07 1.58 -18.06
N ASP A 254 7.61 1.81 -19.25
CA ASP A 254 7.00 2.70 -20.25
C ASP A 254 5.83 2.04 -20.97
N SER A 255 5.80 0.72 -20.96
CA SER A 255 4.77 -0.10 -21.61
C SER A 255 4.47 -1.34 -20.77
N PHE A 256 3.24 -1.82 -20.89
CA PHE A 256 2.82 -3.10 -20.30
C PHE A 256 2.88 -4.28 -21.29
N GLU A 257 3.49 -4.11 -22.44
CA GLU A 257 3.78 -5.20 -23.35
C GLU A 257 4.91 -6.07 -22.78
N PRO A 258 4.75 -7.41 -22.72
CA PRO A 258 5.72 -8.29 -22.06
C PRO A 258 7.16 -8.12 -22.53
N GLU A 259 7.38 -7.96 -23.82
CA GLU A 259 8.71 -7.76 -24.41
C GLU A 259 9.33 -6.43 -23.99
N LYS A 260 8.54 -5.34 -24.01
CA LYS A 260 9.00 -4.02 -23.60
C LYS A 260 9.28 -3.97 -22.09
N MET A 261 8.44 -4.63 -21.28
CA MET A 261 8.70 -4.79 -19.85
C MET A 261 10.01 -5.53 -19.60
N ALA A 262 10.24 -6.62 -20.34
CA ALA A 262 11.48 -7.39 -20.24
C ALA A 262 12.70 -6.56 -20.64
N LYS A 263 12.60 -5.75 -21.71
CA LYS A 263 13.66 -4.82 -22.12
C LYS A 263 13.96 -3.82 -21.00
N THR A 264 12.93 -3.17 -20.44
CA THR A 264 13.08 -2.21 -19.32
C THR A 264 13.78 -2.86 -18.12
N ILE A 265 13.44 -4.12 -17.79
CA ILE A 265 14.09 -4.83 -16.68
C ILE A 265 15.56 -5.10 -16.99
N LYS A 266 15.88 -5.62 -18.18
CA LYS A 266 17.28 -5.91 -18.58
C LYS A 266 18.17 -4.65 -18.57
N GLU A 267 17.68 -3.57 -19.15
CA GLU A 267 18.38 -2.28 -19.18
C GLU A 267 18.53 -1.69 -17.78
N GLY A 268 17.46 -1.73 -17.00
CA GLY A 268 17.46 -1.24 -15.62
C GLY A 268 18.38 -2.04 -14.71
N LEU A 269 18.39 -3.38 -14.78
CA LEU A 269 19.33 -4.20 -14.00
C LEU A 269 20.78 -3.83 -14.34
N ALA A 270 21.12 -3.70 -15.63
CA ALA A 270 22.45 -3.29 -16.05
C ALA A 270 22.85 -1.89 -15.55
N GLU A 271 21.90 -0.96 -15.45
CA GLU A 271 22.16 0.38 -14.90
C GLU A 271 22.37 0.33 -13.38
N TRP A 272 21.54 -0.41 -12.65
CA TRP A 272 21.70 -0.60 -11.21
C TRP A 272 23.04 -1.27 -10.86
N ASP A 273 23.49 -2.22 -11.67
CA ASP A 273 24.75 -2.94 -11.44
C ASP A 273 25.98 -2.06 -11.74
N LYS A 274 25.89 -1.16 -12.72
CA LYS A 274 26.94 -0.17 -12.99
C LYS A 274 27.06 0.89 -11.91
N ASN A 275 25.92 1.30 -11.35
CA ASN A 275 25.85 2.34 -10.34
C ASN A 275 25.41 1.75 -9.01
N GLY A 276 26.34 1.16 -8.25
CA GLY A 276 26.06 0.55 -6.95
C GLY A 276 25.48 1.51 -5.89
N GLU A 277 25.54 2.82 -6.13
CA GLU A 277 24.94 3.83 -5.22
C GLU A 277 23.43 3.95 -5.37
N LEU A 278 22.83 3.50 -6.50
CA LEU A 278 21.39 3.64 -6.74
C LEU A 278 20.57 2.92 -5.67
N ALA A 279 20.97 1.72 -5.29
CA ALA A 279 20.27 0.95 -4.26
C ALA A 279 20.37 1.61 -2.88
N LEU A 280 21.53 2.15 -2.53
CA LEU A 280 21.74 2.89 -1.28
C LEU A 280 20.92 4.17 -1.26
N ALA A 281 20.91 4.95 -2.33
CA ALA A 281 20.10 6.15 -2.45
C ALA A 281 18.61 5.85 -2.34
N ALA A 282 18.12 4.78 -2.97
CA ALA A 282 16.74 4.33 -2.84
C ALA A 282 16.39 3.92 -1.41
N LYS A 283 17.29 3.23 -0.72
CA LYS A 283 17.11 2.89 0.70
C LYS A 283 17.03 4.14 1.57
N GLU A 284 18.00 5.05 1.48
CA GLU A 284 18.02 6.30 2.25
C GLU A 284 16.75 7.12 2.00
N TYR A 285 16.35 7.23 0.74
CA TYR A 285 15.09 7.88 0.38
C TYR A 285 13.90 7.24 1.07
N SER A 286 13.79 5.91 1.04
CA SER A 286 12.67 5.19 1.68
C SER A 286 12.63 5.39 3.20
N MET A 287 13.78 5.57 3.87
CA MET A 287 13.86 5.86 5.30
C MET A 287 13.25 7.22 5.69
N SER A 288 13.10 8.14 4.73
CA SER A 288 12.41 9.42 4.96
C SER A 288 10.91 9.24 5.22
N TYR A 289 10.33 8.09 4.85
CA TYR A 289 8.94 7.68 5.14
C TYR A 289 8.85 6.88 6.44
N ASN A 290 9.43 7.36 7.52
CA ASN A 290 9.42 6.65 8.80
C ASN A 290 8.13 6.88 9.60
N TYR A 291 7.85 5.93 10.49
CA TYR A 291 6.62 5.92 11.27
C TYR A 291 6.58 7.05 12.31
N ASP A 292 7.74 7.46 12.84
CA ASP A 292 7.82 8.55 13.84
C ASP A 292 7.40 9.90 13.22
N LYS A 293 7.88 10.19 12.00
CA LYS A 293 7.47 11.39 11.26
C LYS A 293 5.97 11.38 10.96
N TYR A 294 5.44 10.23 10.55
CA TYR A 294 4.01 10.03 10.29
C TYR A 294 3.18 10.31 11.56
N MET A 295 3.53 9.70 12.68
CA MET A 295 2.85 9.87 13.94
C MET A 295 2.94 11.32 14.44
N LYS A 296 4.12 11.94 14.34
CA LYS A 296 4.33 13.34 14.74
C LYS A 296 3.41 14.29 13.96
N GLN A 297 3.26 14.11 12.65
CA GLN A 297 2.35 14.91 11.82
C GLN A 297 0.88 14.77 12.27
N TYR A 298 0.44 13.57 12.63
CA TYR A 298 -0.91 13.39 13.17
C TYR A 298 -1.09 13.99 14.55
N ILE A 299 -0.11 13.86 15.44
CA ILE A 299 -0.15 14.47 16.79
C ILE A 299 -0.23 16.01 16.68
N GLU A 300 0.55 16.60 15.79
CA GLU A 300 0.51 18.04 15.52
C GLU A 300 -0.86 18.46 14.99
N LEU A 301 -1.41 17.71 14.01
CA LEU A 301 -2.75 17.97 13.49
C LEU A 301 -3.83 17.85 14.57
N TYR A 302 -3.76 16.83 15.43
CA TYR A 302 -4.74 16.69 16.53
C TYR A 302 -4.70 17.87 17.49
N LYS A 303 -3.49 18.36 17.86
CA LYS A 303 -3.33 19.55 18.70
C LYS A 303 -3.90 20.79 18.02
N GLU A 304 -3.59 21.02 16.73
CA GLU A 304 -4.13 22.14 15.94
C GLU A 304 -5.67 22.13 15.95
N LEU A 305 -6.27 20.97 15.68
CA LEU A 305 -7.71 20.81 15.65
C LEU A 305 -8.37 21.05 17.02
N LEU A 306 -7.78 20.52 18.10
CA LEU A 306 -8.30 20.66 19.45
C LEU A 306 -8.20 22.12 19.94
N HIS A 307 -7.14 22.86 19.57
CA HIS A 307 -7.03 24.29 19.89
C HIS A 307 -8.09 25.15 19.17
N SER A 308 -8.62 24.70 18.04
CA SER A 308 -9.69 25.42 17.33
C SER A 308 -11.08 25.34 18.00
N LEU A 309 -11.23 24.53 19.04
CA LEU A 309 -12.45 24.42 19.86
C LEU A 309 -12.48 25.42 21.03
N ASN A 310 -11.32 25.99 21.39
CA ASN A 310 -11.18 27.00 22.42
C ASN A 310 -11.15 28.40 21.82
#